data_818c17e555fb64d1252f5d4c11947c58
#
_entry.id   818c17e555fb64d1252f5d4c11947c58
#
_cell.length_a   1.000
_cell.length_b   1.000
_cell.length_c   1.000
_cell.angle_alpha   90.00
_cell.angle_beta   90.00
_cell.angle_gamma   90.00
#
_symmetry.space_group_name_H-M   'P 1'
#
loop_
_entity.id
_entity.type
_entity.pdbx_description
1 polymer ?
#
loop_
_entity_poly.entity_id
_entity_poly.type
_entity_poly.pdbx_seq_one_letter_code
_entity_poly.pdbx_strand_id
1 'polypeptide(L)'
;VANSPWRNGKGDLVKEVADACRKYDMKLCLYLSPWDMHEKTYGTEAYNDYYIHQLEELLTGYGPVYLLWFDGAGTTNDVSGVEMPFDWERIFRKARELQPDVLLSGNAPDIRWVGNEKGKGRETEWCVQGINNTETLFGSLTGYNPTLHNLGSIDDLMKKKRLVWYPSRGGLPLRKGWFYNKRDDDNIKSLKYLVDSYFETIGQNANLLPNLSPDPTGRIPEKDANRLIQFGKIISRMKQTDYAKGATVKAVSGWEGST
;
A
#
# COMPACT_ATOMS: atom_id res chain seq x y z
N VAL A 1 -5.89 -22.81 6.08
CA VAL A 1 -5.17 -23.81 5.26
C VAL A 1 -5.70 -25.23 5.47
N ALA A 2 -6.09 -25.58 6.72
CA ALA A 2 -6.54 -26.95 7.05
C ALA A 2 -7.67 -27.47 6.14
N ASN A 3 -8.56 -26.59 5.69
CA ASN A 3 -9.67 -26.92 4.79
C ASN A 3 -9.31 -26.85 3.31
N SER A 4 -8.06 -26.51 2.95
CA SER A 4 -7.59 -26.42 1.55
C SER A 4 -7.10 -27.80 1.07
N PRO A 5 -7.41 -28.20 -0.17
CA PRO A 5 -6.81 -29.40 -0.77
C PRO A 5 -5.29 -29.25 -1.03
N TRP A 6 -4.77 -28.02 -1.02
CA TRP A 6 -3.36 -27.77 -1.24
C TRP A 6 -2.51 -28.37 -0.13
N ARG A 7 -1.53 -29.22 -0.53
CA ARG A 7 -0.65 -29.98 0.39
C ARG A 7 -1.40 -30.74 1.48
N ASN A 8 -2.63 -31.20 1.20
CA ASN A 8 -3.49 -31.91 2.16
C ASN A 8 -3.74 -31.08 3.44
N GLY A 9 -3.95 -29.76 3.29
CA GLY A 9 -4.19 -28.85 4.40
C GLY A 9 -2.97 -28.50 5.27
N LYS A 10 -1.76 -28.92 4.88
CA LYS A 10 -0.51 -28.69 5.64
C LYS A 10 0.41 -27.64 5.03
N GLY A 11 -0.02 -26.95 3.97
CA GLY A 11 0.77 -25.89 3.37
C GLY A 11 0.84 -24.63 4.23
N ASP A 12 1.94 -23.89 4.13
CA ASP A 12 2.11 -22.57 4.73
C ASP A 12 2.63 -21.61 3.65
N LEU A 13 1.70 -20.96 2.97
CA LEU A 13 2.02 -20.06 1.86
C LEU A 13 2.80 -18.82 2.34
N VAL A 14 2.44 -18.29 3.50
CA VAL A 14 3.11 -17.11 4.07
C VAL A 14 4.56 -17.42 4.37
N LYS A 15 4.82 -18.61 4.94
CA LYS A 15 6.20 -19.08 5.18
C LYS A 15 6.99 -19.22 3.89
N GLU A 16 6.41 -19.79 2.84
CA GLU A 16 7.10 -19.97 1.56
C GLU A 16 7.46 -18.61 0.92
N VAL A 17 6.54 -17.63 0.98
CA VAL A 17 6.81 -16.26 0.52
C VAL A 17 7.87 -15.58 1.38
N ALA A 18 7.81 -15.71 2.70
CA ALA A 18 8.81 -15.14 3.62
C ALA A 18 10.21 -15.74 3.38
N ASP A 19 10.30 -17.06 3.17
CA ASP A 19 11.55 -17.74 2.84
C ASP A 19 12.11 -17.27 1.47
N ALA A 20 11.24 -17.07 0.49
CA ALA A 20 11.63 -16.54 -0.82
C ALA A 20 12.11 -15.08 -0.70
N CYS A 21 11.42 -14.23 0.07
CA CYS A 21 11.86 -12.86 0.32
C CYS A 21 13.27 -12.82 0.92
N ARG A 22 13.55 -13.64 1.94
CA ARG A 22 14.89 -13.74 2.53
C ARG A 22 15.94 -14.21 1.53
N LYS A 23 15.60 -15.22 0.72
CA LYS A 23 16.51 -15.78 -0.29
C LYS A 23 16.93 -14.75 -1.35
N TYR A 24 16.03 -13.86 -1.73
CA TYR A 24 16.25 -12.88 -2.80
C TYR A 24 16.47 -11.45 -2.30
N ASP A 25 16.74 -11.27 -1.01
CA ASP A 25 16.92 -9.96 -0.37
C ASP A 25 15.76 -8.99 -0.65
N MET A 26 14.54 -9.51 -0.58
CA MET A 26 13.31 -8.73 -0.73
C MET A 26 12.68 -8.47 0.64
N LYS A 27 12.07 -7.31 0.80
CA LYS A 27 11.31 -6.97 2.01
C LYS A 27 9.98 -7.72 2.01
N LEU A 28 9.68 -8.44 3.10
CA LEU A 28 8.38 -9.05 3.29
C LEU A 28 7.35 -7.99 3.62
N CYS A 29 6.30 -7.91 2.81
CA CYS A 29 5.12 -7.10 3.08
C CYS A 29 3.91 -8.01 3.14
N LEU A 30 3.00 -7.77 4.09
CA LEU A 30 1.81 -8.59 4.27
C LEU A 30 0.55 -7.73 4.18
N TYR A 31 -0.52 -8.37 3.76
CA TYR A 31 -1.87 -7.81 3.71
C TYR A 31 -2.79 -8.70 4.54
N LEU A 32 -3.52 -8.11 5.47
CA LEU A 32 -4.61 -8.77 6.17
C LEU A 32 -5.90 -8.01 5.90
N SER A 33 -6.83 -8.65 5.19
CA SER A 33 -8.13 -8.03 4.91
C SER A 33 -8.89 -7.76 6.21
N PRO A 34 -9.40 -6.55 6.42
CA PRO A 34 -10.32 -6.29 7.51
C PRO A 34 -11.69 -6.91 7.25
N TRP A 35 -12.02 -7.19 5.99
CA TRP A 35 -13.29 -7.76 5.61
C TRP A 35 -13.24 -9.29 5.61
N ASP A 36 -14.12 -9.91 6.39
CA ASP A 36 -14.28 -11.35 6.49
C ASP A 36 -15.77 -11.72 6.42
N MET A 37 -16.17 -12.38 5.33
CA MET A 37 -17.56 -12.86 5.13
C MET A 37 -17.81 -14.24 5.75
N HIS A 38 -16.80 -14.87 6.31
CA HIS A 38 -16.88 -16.24 6.82
C HIS A 38 -16.86 -16.29 8.34
N GLU A 39 -16.11 -15.41 9.00
CA GLU A 39 -15.98 -15.39 10.44
C GLU A 39 -17.29 -14.94 11.11
N LYS A 40 -17.80 -15.76 12.02
CA LYS A 40 -19.09 -15.56 12.68
C LYS A 40 -19.15 -14.34 13.58
N THR A 41 -18.00 -13.91 14.10
CA THR A 41 -17.89 -12.73 14.96
C THR A 41 -17.84 -11.42 14.18
N TYR A 42 -17.73 -11.48 12.85
CA TYR A 42 -17.72 -10.28 12.00
C TYR A 42 -18.98 -9.42 12.23
N GLY A 43 -18.80 -8.11 12.36
CA GLY A 43 -19.87 -7.19 12.75
C GLY A 43 -20.05 -7.01 14.25
N THR A 44 -19.23 -7.66 15.08
CA THR A 44 -19.24 -7.50 16.53
C THR A 44 -17.87 -7.11 17.08
N GLU A 45 -17.83 -6.57 18.32
CA GLU A 45 -16.58 -6.24 19.01
C GLU A 45 -15.62 -7.44 19.14
N ALA A 46 -16.15 -8.66 19.24
CA ALA A 46 -15.35 -9.87 19.34
C ALA A 46 -14.50 -10.15 18.09
N TYR A 47 -14.85 -9.59 16.94
CA TYR A 47 -14.05 -9.71 15.73
C TYR A 47 -12.68 -8.99 15.87
N ASN A 48 -12.60 -7.93 16.67
CA ASN A 48 -11.31 -7.27 16.93
C ASN A 48 -10.29 -8.22 17.57
N ASP A 49 -10.71 -9.09 18.48
CA ASP A 49 -9.84 -10.11 19.07
C ASP A 49 -9.39 -11.14 18.02
N TYR A 50 -10.33 -11.62 17.21
CA TYR A 50 -10.02 -12.55 16.13
C TYR A 50 -9.02 -11.94 15.13
N TYR A 51 -9.23 -10.69 14.72
CA TYR A 51 -8.35 -9.98 13.81
C TYR A 51 -6.94 -9.78 14.40
N ILE A 52 -6.86 -9.44 15.70
CA ILE A 52 -5.59 -9.29 16.42
C ILE A 52 -4.86 -10.62 16.52
N HIS A 53 -5.53 -11.75 16.78
CA HIS A 53 -4.88 -13.06 16.78
C HIS A 53 -4.27 -13.40 15.42
N GLN A 54 -4.94 -13.08 14.30
CA GLN A 54 -4.35 -13.25 12.97
C GLN A 54 -3.09 -12.38 12.77
N LEU A 55 -3.10 -11.13 13.28
CA LEU A 55 -1.91 -10.27 13.26
C LEU A 55 -0.78 -10.86 14.10
N GLU A 56 -1.06 -11.42 15.27
CA GLU A 56 -0.07 -12.08 16.11
C GLU A 56 0.60 -13.24 15.35
N GLU A 57 -0.18 -14.10 14.71
CA GLU A 57 0.38 -15.18 13.87
C GLU A 57 1.29 -14.63 12.77
N LEU A 58 0.85 -13.61 12.05
CA LEU A 58 1.59 -13.04 10.92
C LEU A 58 2.88 -12.32 11.36
N LEU A 59 2.84 -11.61 12.49
CA LEU A 59 3.96 -10.79 12.95
C LEU A 59 4.95 -11.55 13.84
N THR A 60 4.61 -12.76 14.32
CA THR A 60 5.52 -13.57 15.13
C THR A 60 6.04 -14.81 14.43
N GLY A 61 5.30 -15.34 13.44
CA GLY A 61 5.60 -16.61 12.82
C GLY A 61 6.59 -16.59 11.64
N TYR A 62 6.85 -15.42 11.00
CA TYR A 62 7.49 -15.36 9.68
C TYR A 62 8.73 -14.46 9.60
N GLY A 63 9.19 -13.95 10.75
CA GLY A 63 10.33 -13.04 10.84
C GLY A 63 9.94 -11.58 10.58
N PRO A 64 10.92 -10.69 10.28
CA PRO A 64 10.65 -9.27 10.12
C PRO A 64 9.70 -8.96 8.97
N VAL A 65 8.62 -8.25 9.25
CA VAL A 65 7.66 -7.72 8.28
C VAL A 65 7.96 -6.23 8.08
N TYR A 66 8.26 -5.85 6.85
CA TYR A 66 8.59 -4.46 6.52
C TYR A 66 7.36 -3.56 6.47
N LEU A 67 6.26 -4.09 5.90
CA LEU A 67 5.02 -3.34 5.76
C LEU A 67 3.82 -4.26 5.97
N LEU A 68 2.85 -3.78 6.73
CA LEU A 68 1.56 -4.39 6.91
C LEU A 68 0.49 -3.47 6.32
N TRP A 69 -0.31 -4.03 5.40
CA TRP A 69 -1.34 -3.25 4.71
C TRP A 69 -2.72 -3.56 5.26
N PHE A 70 -3.41 -2.48 5.67
CA PHE A 70 -4.80 -2.46 6.10
C PHE A 70 -5.66 -1.84 5.00
N ASP A 71 -6.53 -2.62 4.40
CA ASP A 71 -7.46 -2.15 3.38
C ASP A 71 -8.56 -1.27 4.01
N GLY A 72 -9.17 -0.43 3.17
CA GLY A 72 -10.37 0.31 3.54
C GLY A 72 -11.67 -0.47 3.39
N ALA A 73 -11.64 -1.62 2.69
CA ALA A 73 -12.80 -2.49 2.55
C ALA A 73 -13.27 -3.02 3.93
N GLY A 74 -14.58 -3.12 4.11
CA GLY A 74 -15.16 -3.61 5.37
C GLY A 74 -15.20 -2.60 6.52
N THR A 75 -14.75 -1.37 6.30
CA THR A 75 -14.77 -0.33 7.33
C THR A 75 -16.11 0.40 7.43
N THR A 76 -16.78 0.61 6.29
CA THR A 76 -18.13 1.19 6.19
C THR A 76 -18.79 0.74 4.90
N ASN A 77 -20.08 0.45 4.92
CA ASN A 77 -20.90 0.15 3.73
C ASN A 77 -20.30 -0.95 2.83
N ASP A 78 -19.76 -2.00 3.43
CA ASP A 78 -19.32 -3.15 2.66
C ASP A 78 -20.52 -3.86 2.00
N VAL A 79 -20.25 -4.79 1.07
CA VAL A 79 -21.29 -5.53 0.35
C VAL A 79 -22.13 -6.44 1.25
N SER A 80 -21.69 -6.70 2.49
CA SER A 80 -22.49 -7.44 3.48
C SER A 80 -23.57 -6.59 4.13
N GLY A 81 -23.44 -5.26 4.07
CA GLY A 81 -24.30 -4.31 4.78
C GLY A 81 -24.09 -4.32 6.29
N VAL A 82 -23.04 -4.97 6.76
CA VAL A 82 -22.69 -5.05 8.19
C VAL A 82 -21.62 -4.00 8.48
N GLU A 83 -21.90 -3.07 9.40
CA GLU A 83 -20.91 -2.15 9.92
C GLU A 83 -20.06 -2.86 10.98
N MET A 84 -18.74 -2.89 10.76
CA MET A 84 -17.81 -3.52 11.70
C MET A 84 -17.21 -2.46 12.62
N PRO A 85 -17.38 -2.57 13.96
CA PRO A 85 -16.84 -1.64 14.95
C PRO A 85 -15.34 -1.94 15.20
N PHE A 86 -14.47 -1.56 14.25
CA PHE A 86 -13.03 -1.77 14.39
C PHE A 86 -12.41 -0.89 15.46
N ASP A 87 -11.69 -1.50 16.40
CA ASP A 87 -10.78 -0.83 17.32
C ASP A 87 -9.39 -0.66 16.66
N TRP A 88 -9.29 0.26 15.70
CA TRP A 88 -8.06 0.51 14.95
C TRP A 88 -6.89 0.92 15.84
N GLU A 89 -7.15 1.66 16.91
CA GLU A 89 -6.10 2.08 17.84
C GLU A 89 -5.45 0.85 18.51
N ARG A 90 -6.26 -0.07 19.02
CA ARG A 90 -5.79 -1.31 19.63
C ARG A 90 -5.08 -2.20 18.62
N ILE A 91 -5.60 -2.31 17.40
CA ILE A 91 -5.01 -3.10 16.31
C ILE A 91 -3.62 -2.56 15.95
N PHE A 92 -3.48 -1.26 15.69
CA PHE A 92 -2.20 -0.65 15.32
C PHE A 92 -1.19 -0.69 16.48
N ARG A 93 -1.63 -0.49 17.72
CA ARG A 93 -0.79 -0.61 18.90
C ARG A 93 -0.24 -2.03 19.02
N LYS A 94 -1.07 -3.04 18.85
CA LYS A 94 -0.63 -4.44 18.87
C LYS A 94 0.39 -4.75 17.79
N ALA A 95 0.20 -4.27 16.57
CA ALA A 95 1.16 -4.44 15.50
C ALA A 95 2.53 -3.83 15.85
N ARG A 96 2.56 -2.63 16.46
CA ARG A 96 3.77 -1.96 16.93
C ARG A 96 4.44 -2.65 18.12
N GLU A 97 3.66 -3.21 19.04
CA GLU A 97 4.18 -4.01 20.15
C GLU A 97 4.93 -5.25 19.65
N LEU A 98 4.40 -5.92 18.63
CA LEU A 98 5.00 -7.13 18.08
C LEU A 98 6.20 -6.83 17.17
N GLN A 99 6.11 -5.79 16.36
CA GLN A 99 7.20 -5.34 15.48
C GLN A 99 7.26 -3.80 15.46
N PRO A 100 8.12 -3.16 16.27
CA PRO A 100 8.17 -1.69 16.40
C PRO A 100 8.45 -0.94 15.09
N ASP A 101 9.22 -1.55 14.18
CA ASP A 101 9.66 -0.94 12.92
C ASP A 101 8.72 -1.23 11.72
N VAL A 102 7.63 -1.99 11.92
CA VAL A 102 6.70 -2.31 10.83
C VAL A 102 5.99 -1.05 10.34
N LEU A 103 5.98 -0.83 9.03
CA LEU A 103 5.22 0.27 8.42
C LEU A 103 3.75 -0.14 8.29
N LEU A 104 2.86 0.69 8.79
CA LEU A 104 1.41 0.48 8.71
C LEU A 104 0.85 1.31 7.54
N SER A 105 0.28 0.64 6.55
CA SER A 105 -0.14 1.25 5.28
C SER A 105 -1.62 1.04 4.99
N GLY A 106 -2.18 1.91 4.15
CA GLY A 106 -3.57 1.90 3.73
C GLY A 106 -4.42 2.83 4.56
N ASN A 107 -5.36 2.30 5.32
CA ASN A 107 -6.14 3.04 6.33
C ASN A 107 -5.39 3.15 7.67
N ALA A 108 -4.09 3.33 7.62
CA ALA A 108 -3.17 3.22 8.74
C ALA A 108 -2.22 4.43 8.80
N PRO A 109 -1.55 4.67 9.94
CA PRO A 109 -0.96 5.99 10.22
C PRO A 109 0.33 6.34 9.48
N ASP A 110 1.03 5.37 8.83
CA ASP A 110 2.36 5.67 8.29
C ASP A 110 2.34 5.97 6.79
N ILE A 111 1.56 5.22 6.02
CA ILE A 111 1.50 5.36 4.55
C ILE A 111 0.05 5.31 4.12
N ARG A 112 -0.44 6.38 3.51
CA ARG A 112 -1.81 6.49 3.03
C ARG A 112 -2.01 5.92 1.63
N TRP A 113 -3.23 5.57 1.30
CA TRP A 113 -3.64 5.36 -0.07
C TRP A 113 -3.68 6.69 -0.84
N VAL A 114 -3.27 6.67 -2.11
CA VAL A 114 -3.24 7.87 -2.97
C VAL A 114 -4.64 8.40 -3.34
N GLY A 115 -5.67 7.60 -3.09
CA GLY A 115 -7.07 7.97 -3.30
C GLY A 115 -7.65 7.54 -4.66
N ASN A 116 -6.94 6.72 -5.43
CA ASN A 116 -7.45 6.18 -6.68
C ASN A 116 -6.80 4.84 -7.03
N GLU A 117 -7.52 4.01 -7.81
CA GLU A 117 -7.07 2.70 -8.28
C GLU A 117 -6.25 2.75 -9.58
N LYS A 118 -5.84 3.94 -10.00
CA LYS A 118 -4.98 4.16 -11.18
C LYS A 118 -3.52 4.36 -10.79
N GLY A 119 -3.24 4.44 -9.50
CA GLY A 119 -1.92 4.67 -8.96
C GLY A 119 -1.37 6.09 -9.22
N LYS A 120 -2.22 7.04 -9.58
CA LYS A 120 -1.79 8.38 -9.97
C LYS A 120 -1.72 9.32 -8.77
N GLY A 121 -0.57 9.95 -8.56
CA GLY A 121 -0.41 11.08 -7.64
C GLY A 121 -1.05 12.36 -8.21
N ARG A 122 -1.27 13.34 -7.35
CA ARG A 122 -1.71 14.69 -7.71
C ARG A 122 -0.48 15.57 -8.00
N GLU A 123 -0.67 16.68 -8.66
CA GLU A 123 0.37 17.72 -8.74
C GLU A 123 0.77 18.24 -7.35
N THR A 124 -0.16 18.17 -6.40
CA THR A 124 0.03 18.56 -5.00
C THR A 124 0.24 17.35 -4.07
N GLU A 125 0.76 16.23 -4.60
CA GLU A 125 0.97 15.00 -3.83
C GLU A 125 2.22 15.09 -2.96
N TRP A 126 2.09 15.75 -1.80
CA TRP A 126 3.17 15.92 -0.84
C TRP A 126 3.15 14.83 0.22
N CYS A 127 4.34 14.51 0.76
CA CYS A 127 4.43 13.63 1.92
C CYS A 127 3.94 14.31 3.22
N VAL A 128 3.87 15.63 3.25
CA VAL A 128 3.27 16.37 4.35
C VAL A 128 1.79 16.58 4.07
N GLN A 129 0.96 16.19 5.01
CA GLN A 129 -0.49 16.30 4.91
C GLN A 129 -1.07 17.06 6.12
N GLY A 130 -2.18 17.72 5.90
CA GLY A 130 -2.88 18.45 6.95
C GLY A 130 -4.02 17.63 7.54
N ILE A 131 -4.12 17.60 8.86
CA ILE A 131 -5.22 16.96 9.59
C ILE A 131 -5.87 17.90 10.58
N ASN A 132 -7.17 17.72 10.82
CA ASN A 132 -7.93 18.50 11.80
C ASN A 132 -8.04 17.81 13.15
N ASN A 133 -7.83 16.51 13.19
CA ASN A 133 -7.89 15.73 14.42
C ASN A 133 -6.66 15.99 15.28
N THR A 134 -6.83 16.20 16.57
CA THR A 134 -5.77 16.35 17.56
C THR A 134 -5.41 15.02 18.20
N GLU A 135 -6.22 13.99 17.97
CA GLU A 135 -6.02 12.67 18.53
C GLU A 135 -4.98 11.89 17.74
N THR A 136 -4.34 11.00 18.44
CA THR A 136 -3.15 10.24 18.10
C THR A 136 -3.08 9.73 16.65
N LEU A 137 -1.87 9.64 16.10
CA LEU A 137 -1.51 8.94 14.85
C LEU A 137 -1.87 7.43 14.87
N PHE A 138 -2.54 6.93 15.90
CA PHE A 138 -2.95 5.55 16.09
C PHE A 138 -4.44 5.30 15.78
N GLY A 139 -5.27 6.33 15.86
CA GLY A 139 -6.65 6.21 15.42
C GLY A 139 -6.77 6.37 13.91
N SER A 140 -7.81 5.82 13.31
CA SER A 140 -8.16 6.17 11.94
C SER A 140 -8.11 7.70 11.84
N LEU A 141 -7.52 8.22 10.77
CA LEU A 141 -7.50 9.67 10.53
C LEU A 141 -8.94 10.11 10.20
N THR A 142 -9.81 10.08 11.20
CA THR A 142 -11.23 10.41 11.06
C THR A 142 -11.36 11.79 10.46
N GLY A 143 -12.08 11.88 9.35
CA GLY A 143 -12.22 13.10 8.57
C GLY A 143 -11.12 13.33 7.52
N TYR A 144 -10.12 12.44 7.40
CA TYR A 144 -9.19 12.48 6.29
C TYR A 144 -9.82 11.81 5.05
N ASN A 145 -9.94 12.58 3.96
CA ASN A 145 -10.46 12.06 2.71
C ASN A 145 -9.35 12.00 1.64
N PRO A 146 -8.80 10.81 1.36
CA PRO A 146 -7.72 10.65 0.39
C PRO A 146 -8.15 10.89 -1.06
N THR A 147 -9.44 11.01 -1.35
CA THR A 147 -9.95 11.19 -2.72
C THR A 147 -10.07 12.64 -3.15
N LEU A 148 -9.88 13.61 -2.24
CA LEU A 148 -9.93 15.04 -2.58
C LEU A 148 -8.87 15.40 -3.61
N HIS A 149 -9.26 16.09 -4.67
CA HIS A 149 -8.37 16.44 -5.79
C HIS A 149 -7.27 17.45 -5.43
N ASN A 150 -7.55 18.35 -4.47
CA ASN A 150 -6.64 19.39 -4.00
C ASN A 150 -5.92 19.04 -2.68
N LEU A 151 -5.96 17.78 -2.27
CA LEU A 151 -5.32 17.32 -1.04
C LEU A 151 -3.82 17.64 -1.05
N GLY A 152 -3.34 18.30 0.02
CA GLY A 152 -1.95 18.73 0.15
C GLY A 152 -1.61 20.02 -0.60
N SER A 153 -2.56 20.70 -1.24
CA SER A 153 -2.35 22.05 -1.75
C SER A 153 -2.13 23.04 -0.60
N ILE A 154 -1.46 24.15 -0.87
CA ILE A 154 -1.27 25.22 0.15
C ILE A 154 -2.61 25.64 0.75
N ASP A 155 -3.64 25.82 -0.08
CA ASP A 155 -4.99 26.19 0.37
C ASP A 155 -5.64 25.12 1.25
N ASP A 156 -5.35 23.85 1.02
CA ASP A 156 -5.80 22.75 1.88
C ASP A 156 -5.02 22.75 3.20
N LEU A 157 -3.69 22.81 3.14
CA LEU A 157 -2.82 22.75 4.32
C LEU A 157 -3.07 23.93 5.29
N MET A 158 -3.27 25.14 4.78
CA MET A 158 -3.53 26.35 5.58
C MET A 158 -4.83 26.30 6.39
N LYS A 159 -5.76 25.43 5.99
CA LYS A 159 -7.05 25.24 6.72
C LYS A 159 -6.97 24.17 7.81
N LYS A 160 -5.83 23.51 7.96
CA LYS A 160 -5.65 22.37 8.87
C LYS A 160 -5.03 22.80 10.18
N LYS A 161 -5.36 22.07 11.24
CA LYS A 161 -4.87 22.35 12.60
C LYS A 161 -3.45 21.83 12.83
N ARG A 162 -3.05 20.78 12.10
CA ARG A 162 -1.76 20.10 12.29
C ARG A 162 -1.25 19.52 10.98
N LEU A 163 0.06 19.56 10.80
CA LEU A 163 0.75 18.91 9.69
C LEU A 163 1.40 17.62 10.17
N VAL A 164 1.31 16.58 9.35
CA VAL A 164 1.88 15.25 9.62
C VAL A 164 2.64 14.74 8.42
N TRP A 165 3.69 13.96 8.67
CA TRP A 165 4.37 13.20 7.61
C TRP A 165 3.53 11.97 7.26
N TYR A 166 2.96 11.95 6.06
CA TYR A 166 2.03 10.92 5.63
C TYR A 166 2.15 10.67 4.13
N PRO A 167 3.25 10.00 3.70
CA PRO A 167 3.51 9.70 2.30
C PRO A 167 2.43 8.81 1.72
N SER A 168 2.21 8.91 0.39
CA SER A 168 1.19 8.13 -0.29
C SER A 168 1.75 6.93 -1.04
N ARG A 169 0.87 5.97 -1.30
CA ARG A 169 1.10 4.78 -2.12
C ARG A 169 -0.03 4.66 -3.15
N GLY A 170 0.36 4.57 -4.43
CA GLY A 170 -0.53 4.30 -5.55
C GLY A 170 -0.49 2.82 -5.94
N GLY A 171 -1.60 2.11 -5.80
CA GLY A 171 -1.77 0.75 -6.28
C GLY A 171 -2.12 0.73 -7.78
N LEU A 172 -1.52 -0.18 -8.54
CA LEU A 172 -1.70 -0.31 -9.97
C LEU A 172 -1.75 -1.79 -10.37
N PRO A 173 -2.93 -2.37 -10.70
CA PRO A 173 -2.97 -3.72 -11.22
C PRO A 173 -2.41 -3.77 -12.65
N LEU A 174 -1.53 -4.73 -12.91
CA LEU A 174 -0.98 -4.96 -14.26
C LEU A 174 -2.05 -5.48 -15.22
N ARG A 175 -3.03 -6.21 -14.71
CA ARG A 175 -4.19 -6.75 -15.42
C ARG A 175 -5.40 -5.83 -15.27
N LYS A 176 -6.55 -6.24 -15.78
CA LYS A 176 -7.81 -5.49 -15.65
C LYS A 176 -8.26 -5.37 -14.19
N GLY A 177 -8.03 -6.40 -13.37
CA GLY A 177 -8.37 -6.47 -11.95
C GLY A 177 -7.17 -6.86 -11.09
N TRP A 178 -7.42 -6.97 -9.78
CA TRP A 178 -6.41 -7.30 -8.76
C TRP A 178 -6.04 -8.79 -8.75
N PHE A 179 -6.93 -9.66 -9.21
CA PHE A 179 -6.74 -11.11 -9.22
C PHE A 179 -6.53 -11.64 -10.63
N TYR A 180 -5.91 -12.82 -10.72
CA TYR A 180 -5.70 -13.51 -11.98
C TYR A 180 -7.03 -13.87 -12.65
N ASN A 181 -7.13 -13.56 -13.93
CA ASN A 181 -8.17 -14.07 -14.80
C ASN A 181 -7.55 -14.43 -16.14
N LYS A 182 -7.72 -15.67 -16.59
CA LYS A 182 -7.20 -16.18 -17.87
C LYS A 182 -7.68 -15.33 -19.07
N ARG A 183 -8.86 -14.75 -19.00
CA ARG A 183 -9.41 -13.90 -20.08
C ARG A 183 -8.61 -12.61 -20.28
N ASP A 184 -7.78 -12.24 -19.30
CA ASP A 184 -6.96 -11.03 -19.34
C ASP A 184 -5.51 -11.31 -19.79
N ASP A 185 -5.17 -12.54 -20.20
CA ASP A 185 -3.80 -12.90 -20.57
C ASP A 185 -3.26 -12.09 -21.76
N ASP A 186 -4.14 -11.62 -22.64
CA ASP A 186 -3.77 -10.77 -23.77
C ASP A 186 -4.03 -9.27 -23.52
N ASN A 187 -4.54 -8.91 -22.33
CA ASN A 187 -4.96 -7.55 -21.98
C ASN A 187 -4.14 -6.95 -20.81
N ILE A 188 -2.88 -7.33 -20.67
CA ILE A 188 -1.99 -6.72 -19.69
C ILE A 188 -1.64 -5.28 -20.11
N LYS A 189 -1.44 -4.40 -19.14
CA LYS A 189 -1.08 -3.00 -19.39
C LYS A 189 0.21 -2.89 -20.20
N SER A 190 0.24 -1.91 -21.11
CA SER A 190 1.39 -1.71 -22.01
C SER A 190 2.62 -1.22 -21.24
N LEU A 191 3.80 -1.42 -21.81
CA LEU A 191 5.04 -0.89 -21.24
C LEU A 191 5.00 0.64 -21.13
N LYS A 192 4.46 1.32 -22.15
CA LYS A 192 4.24 2.77 -22.11
C LYS A 192 3.37 3.17 -20.91
N TYR A 193 2.26 2.46 -20.66
CA TYR A 193 1.39 2.74 -19.52
C TYR A 193 2.14 2.62 -18.17
N LEU A 194 3.01 1.62 -18.01
CA LEU A 194 3.79 1.46 -16.77
C LEU A 194 4.81 2.58 -16.60
N VAL A 195 5.47 3.00 -17.69
CA VAL A 195 6.42 4.12 -17.65
C VAL A 195 5.71 5.44 -17.36
N ASP A 196 4.58 5.71 -18.01
CA ASP A 196 3.77 6.90 -17.71
C ASP A 196 3.32 6.89 -16.24
N SER A 197 2.84 5.73 -15.74
CA SER A 197 2.43 5.57 -14.35
C SER A 197 3.58 5.81 -13.36
N TYR A 198 4.82 5.46 -13.72
CA TYR A 198 5.99 5.77 -12.90
C TYR A 198 6.14 7.27 -12.69
N PHE A 199 6.03 8.06 -13.74
CA PHE A 199 6.11 9.54 -13.65
C PHE A 199 4.89 10.14 -12.96
N GLU A 200 3.70 9.59 -13.20
CA GLU A 200 2.44 10.06 -12.59
C GLU A 200 2.30 9.63 -11.11
N THR A 201 3.15 8.75 -10.62
CA THR A 201 3.16 8.27 -9.24
C THR A 201 4.42 8.72 -8.51
N ILE A 202 5.57 8.11 -8.84
CA ILE A 202 6.86 8.43 -8.20
C ILE A 202 7.30 9.85 -8.51
N GLY A 203 7.08 10.31 -9.76
CA GLY A 203 7.33 11.70 -10.15
C GLY A 203 6.45 12.72 -9.42
N GLN A 204 5.36 12.27 -8.78
CA GLN A 204 4.45 13.06 -7.96
C GLN A 204 4.55 12.73 -6.46
N ASN A 205 5.73 12.30 -5.99
CA ASN A 205 6.01 11.98 -4.57
C ASN A 205 5.18 10.84 -3.94
N ALA A 206 4.59 9.96 -4.76
CA ALA A 206 3.90 8.77 -4.27
C ALA A 206 4.72 7.50 -4.53
N ASN A 207 4.54 6.47 -3.73
CA ASN A 207 5.14 5.16 -3.99
C ASN A 207 4.28 4.38 -4.99
N LEU A 208 4.91 3.75 -5.98
CA LEU A 208 4.23 2.90 -6.95
C LEU A 208 4.23 1.43 -6.47
N LEU A 209 3.04 0.86 -6.35
CA LEU A 209 2.82 -0.55 -6.02
C LEU A 209 2.15 -1.28 -7.20
N PRO A 210 2.93 -1.85 -8.14
CA PRO A 210 2.35 -2.66 -9.21
C PRO A 210 1.91 -4.01 -8.65
N ASN A 211 0.66 -4.39 -8.95
CA ASN A 211 0.10 -5.67 -8.57
C ASN A 211 0.35 -6.71 -9.67
N LEU A 212 0.92 -7.83 -9.27
CA LEU A 212 1.17 -9.01 -10.10
C LEU A 212 0.35 -10.17 -9.54
N SER A 213 -0.61 -10.64 -10.32
CA SER A 213 -1.52 -11.70 -9.89
C SER A 213 -0.96 -13.07 -10.26
N PRO A 214 -0.61 -13.93 -9.30
CA PRO A 214 -0.19 -15.29 -9.61
C PRO A 214 -1.36 -16.10 -10.22
N ASP A 215 -1.05 -17.00 -11.12
CA ASP A 215 -2.00 -17.94 -11.69
C ASP A 215 -2.39 -19.04 -10.67
N PRO A 216 -3.33 -19.95 -11.01
CA PRO A 216 -3.74 -21.02 -10.10
C PRO A 216 -2.61 -22.00 -9.71
N THR A 217 -1.46 -21.97 -10.37
CA THR A 217 -0.28 -22.76 -9.99
C THR A 217 0.63 -22.02 -9.01
N GLY A 218 0.31 -20.77 -8.64
CA GLY A 218 1.10 -19.91 -7.78
C GLY A 218 2.25 -19.19 -8.48
N ARG A 219 2.30 -19.20 -9.81
CA ARG A 219 3.35 -18.55 -10.61
C ARG A 219 2.87 -17.23 -11.18
N ILE A 220 3.76 -16.27 -11.28
CA ILE A 220 3.50 -15.07 -12.08
C ILE A 220 3.51 -15.48 -13.56
N PRO A 221 2.44 -15.20 -14.33
CA PRO A 221 2.39 -15.53 -15.75
C PRO A 221 3.57 -14.93 -16.51
N GLU A 222 4.11 -15.66 -17.48
CA GLU A 222 5.32 -15.28 -18.22
C GLU A 222 5.18 -13.89 -18.88
N LYS A 223 4.02 -13.61 -19.46
CA LYS A 223 3.75 -12.28 -20.06
C LYS A 223 3.85 -11.14 -19.07
N ASP A 224 3.34 -11.34 -17.86
CA ASP A 224 3.36 -10.37 -16.76
C ASP A 224 4.80 -10.17 -16.26
N ALA A 225 5.52 -11.26 -16.04
CA ALA A 225 6.93 -11.23 -15.63
C ALA A 225 7.80 -10.52 -16.67
N ASN A 226 7.65 -10.85 -17.95
CA ASN A 226 8.38 -10.20 -19.04
C ASN A 226 8.08 -8.70 -19.12
N ARG A 227 6.82 -8.30 -18.94
CA ARG A 227 6.43 -6.88 -18.91
C ARG A 227 7.10 -6.14 -17.75
N LEU A 228 7.13 -6.72 -16.57
CA LEU A 228 7.80 -6.12 -15.41
C LEU A 228 9.31 -6.03 -15.61
N ILE A 229 9.94 -7.06 -16.19
CA ILE A 229 11.38 -7.05 -16.54
C ILE A 229 11.69 -5.92 -17.55
N GLN A 230 10.87 -5.75 -18.58
CA GLN A 230 11.03 -4.66 -19.55
C GLN A 230 10.92 -3.29 -18.88
N PHE A 231 9.92 -3.11 -18.01
CA PHE A 231 9.75 -1.90 -17.22
C PHE A 231 10.96 -1.63 -16.33
N GLY A 232 11.41 -2.64 -15.57
CA GLY A 232 12.60 -2.52 -14.71
C GLY A 232 13.87 -2.13 -15.47
N LYS A 233 14.09 -2.66 -16.68
CA LYS A 233 15.22 -2.28 -17.54
C LYS A 233 15.17 -0.80 -17.94
N ILE A 234 13.99 -0.27 -18.25
CA ILE A 234 13.82 1.16 -18.59
C ILE A 234 14.15 2.02 -17.37
N ILE A 235 13.56 1.72 -16.22
CA ILE A 235 13.80 2.49 -14.99
C ILE A 235 15.26 2.44 -14.57
N SER A 236 15.89 1.27 -14.64
CA SER A 236 17.32 1.12 -14.35
C SER A 236 18.19 1.97 -15.28
N ARG A 237 17.88 1.97 -16.58
CA ARG A 237 18.62 2.79 -17.56
C ARG A 237 18.44 4.30 -17.30
N MET A 238 17.24 4.73 -16.95
CA MET A 238 16.98 6.15 -16.62
C MET A 238 17.79 6.61 -15.41
N LYS A 239 17.97 5.73 -14.40
CA LYS A 239 18.73 6.03 -13.18
C LYS A 239 20.26 6.03 -13.37
N GLN A 240 20.77 5.58 -14.51
CA GLN A 240 22.23 5.55 -14.78
C GLN A 240 22.80 6.94 -15.03
N THR A 241 22.02 7.90 -15.46
CA THR A 241 22.46 9.26 -15.75
C THR A 241 21.73 10.24 -14.83
N ASP A 242 22.48 10.84 -13.94
CA ASP A 242 22.00 11.95 -13.11
C ASP A 242 22.45 13.26 -13.75
N TYR A 243 21.55 13.89 -14.49
CA TYR A 243 21.79 15.16 -15.18
C TYR A 243 21.92 16.35 -14.23
N ALA A 244 21.48 16.22 -12.98
CA ALA A 244 21.61 17.27 -11.97
C ALA A 244 23.01 17.23 -11.30
N LYS A 245 23.71 16.10 -11.38
CA LYS A 245 25.02 15.95 -10.77
C LYS A 245 26.05 16.86 -11.45
N GLY A 246 26.56 17.83 -10.69
CA GLY A 246 27.52 18.80 -11.21
C GLY A 246 26.91 19.94 -12.03
N ALA A 247 25.58 20.04 -12.11
CA ALA A 247 24.93 21.15 -12.78
C ALA A 247 25.03 22.43 -11.95
N THR A 248 25.22 23.57 -12.65
CA THR A 248 25.15 24.88 -12.02
C THR A 248 23.68 25.26 -11.80
N VAL A 249 23.33 25.51 -10.54
CA VAL A 249 21.98 25.94 -10.16
C VAL A 249 21.93 27.47 -10.16
N LYS A 250 20.97 28.07 -10.86
CA LYS A 250 20.69 29.51 -10.81
C LYS A 250 19.22 29.70 -10.48
N ALA A 251 18.94 30.33 -9.34
CA ALA A 251 17.60 30.76 -9.02
C ALA A 251 17.21 31.96 -9.88
N VAL A 252 16.04 31.88 -10.53
CA VAL A 252 15.49 32.98 -11.36
C VAL A 252 14.66 33.91 -10.52
N SER A 253 14.08 33.39 -9.43
CA SER A 253 13.39 34.13 -8.37
C SER A 253 13.64 33.44 -7.04
N GLY A 254 13.84 34.19 -5.99
CA GLY A 254 14.01 33.69 -4.62
C GLY A 254 13.26 34.56 -3.63
N TRP A 255 12.90 34.01 -2.52
CA TRP A 255 12.44 34.79 -1.35
C TRP A 255 13.64 35.61 -0.86
N GLU A 256 13.46 36.91 -0.69
CA GLU A 256 14.47 37.72 -0.03
C GLU A 256 14.68 37.16 1.39
N GLY A 257 15.86 36.61 1.66
CA GLY A 257 16.18 36.00 2.96
C GLY A 257 16.59 34.52 2.95
N SER A 258 16.52 33.82 1.81
CA SER A 258 17.11 32.49 1.66
C SER A 258 18.54 32.59 1.12
N THR A 259 19.54 32.64 2.00
CA THR A 259 20.94 32.38 1.72
C THR A 259 21.29 30.96 2.07
#